data_10f8f605e4f4e1a6c94ba4189a48c430
#
_entry.id   10f8f605e4f4e1a6c94ba4189a48c430
#
_cell.length_a   1.000
_cell.length_b   1.000
_cell.length_c   1.000
_cell.angle_alpha   90.00
_cell.angle_beta   90.00
_cell.angle_gamma   90.00
#
_symmetry.space_group_name_H-M   'P 1'
#
loop_
_entity.id
_entity.type
_entity.pdbx_description
1 polymer ?
#
loop_
_entity_poly.entity_id
_entity_poly.type
_entity_poly.pdbx_seq_one_letter_code
_entity_poly.pdbx_strand_id
1 'polypeptide(L)'
;YLERVTQPFEMVASLDDSQISTDMRSLLETIQSLRADKISLRLDGQDARKPSFSLQRLGSDTSLRFAGLPLGHEFTSLVLALLWTGGHPPKVEQDVIDQIKGLDGDFNFEVYMSLSCHNCPDVVQALSLMAINNPKIKTTVIEGGAFQKEVNEREIMAVPMVFLNGTVFGSGRMLVEEILAKIDTGAAVKDAAKLSQKEAFDVLIVGGGPAGAAAGVYAARKGIRTGIVAERFGGQTNDTLGIENYPSVLETDGPKFAAA
;
A
#
# COMPACT_ATOMS: atom_id res chain seq x y z
N TYR A 1 15.19 -10.93 5.88
CA TYR A 1 13.88 -10.69 5.28
C TYR A 1 13.67 -11.50 3.99
N LEU A 2 14.67 -11.57 3.10
CA LEU A 2 14.52 -12.26 1.80
C LEU A 2 14.45 -13.79 1.91
N GLU A 3 14.78 -14.37 3.04
CA GLU A 3 14.53 -15.79 3.35
C GLU A 3 13.06 -16.19 3.21
N ARG A 4 12.13 -15.21 3.32
CA ARG A 4 10.69 -15.41 3.17
C ARG A 4 10.20 -15.43 1.72
N VAL A 5 11.09 -15.18 0.76
CA VAL A 5 10.80 -15.33 -0.67
C VAL A 5 10.69 -16.81 -0.98
N THR A 6 9.50 -17.26 -1.36
CA THR A 6 9.16 -18.66 -1.64
C THR A 6 9.00 -18.95 -3.13
N GLN A 7 8.52 -17.95 -3.88
CA GLN A 7 8.29 -18.04 -5.32
C GLN A 7 9.39 -17.32 -6.10
N PRO A 8 9.84 -17.88 -7.22
CA PRO A 8 10.84 -17.22 -8.06
C PRO A 8 10.25 -16.01 -8.78
N PHE A 9 11.07 -14.99 -8.95
CA PHE A 9 10.77 -13.81 -9.74
C PHE A 9 12.03 -13.23 -10.38
N GLU A 10 11.83 -12.35 -11.35
CA GLU A 10 12.89 -11.69 -12.10
C GLU A 10 12.89 -10.18 -11.84
N MET A 11 14.07 -9.61 -11.71
CA MET A 11 14.32 -8.17 -11.76
C MET A 11 14.86 -7.84 -13.15
N VAL A 12 14.20 -6.92 -13.88
CA VAL A 12 14.65 -6.48 -15.20
C VAL A 12 15.00 -5.01 -15.14
N ALA A 13 16.30 -4.70 -15.25
CA ALA A 13 16.82 -3.35 -15.15
C ALA A 13 17.03 -2.73 -16.53
N SER A 14 16.64 -1.46 -16.67
CA SER A 14 16.91 -0.58 -17.80
C SER A 14 17.87 0.49 -17.32
N LEU A 15 19.13 0.42 -17.76
CA LEU A 15 20.23 1.24 -17.27
C LEU A 15 20.81 2.10 -18.41
N ASP A 16 21.48 3.18 -18.02
CA ASP A 16 22.33 4.03 -18.85
C ASP A 16 23.73 4.15 -18.24
N ASP A 17 24.55 5.06 -18.76
CA ASP A 17 25.92 5.26 -18.28
C ASP A 17 26.05 6.19 -17.06
N SER A 18 24.93 6.53 -16.39
CA SER A 18 24.92 7.41 -15.22
C SER A 18 25.43 6.73 -13.96
N GLN A 19 25.87 7.54 -12.99
CA GLN A 19 26.27 7.03 -11.67
C GLN A 19 25.10 6.34 -10.97
N ILE A 20 23.88 6.88 -11.08
CA ILE A 20 22.67 6.29 -10.48
C ILE A 20 22.40 4.90 -11.07
N SER A 21 22.64 4.69 -12.36
CA SER A 21 22.55 3.38 -13.01
C SER A 21 23.58 2.39 -12.45
N THR A 22 24.79 2.86 -12.19
CA THR A 22 25.87 2.04 -11.57
C THR A 22 25.46 1.62 -10.15
N ASP A 23 24.92 2.55 -9.36
CA ASP A 23 24.47 2.30 -8.00
C ASP A 23 23.26 1.35 -7.99
N MET A 24 22.31 1.51 -8.93
CA MET A 24 21.18 0.61 -9.11
C MET A 24 21.62 -0.80 -9.45
N ARG A 25 22.57 -0.95 -10.38
CA ARG A 25 23.14 -2.27 -10.71
C ARG A 25 23.69 -2.94 -9.48
N SER A 26 24.52 -2.24 -8.71
CA SER A 26 25.14 -2.76 -7.47
C SER A 26 24.10 -3.20 -6.44
N LEU A 27 23.03 -2.41 -6.27
CA LEU A 27 21.91 -2.75 -5.39
C LEU A 27 21.21 -4.03 -5.85
N LEU A 28 20.88 -4.15 -7.14
CA LEU A 28 20.15 -5.29 -7.68
C LEU A 28 21.00 -6.57 -7.68
N GLU A 29 22.29 -6.49 -8.00
CA GLU A 29 23.23 -7.60 -7.90
C GLU A 29 23.37 -8.09 -6.45
N THR A 30 23.41 -7.15 -5.48
CA THR A 30 23.40 -7.50 -4.06
C THR A 30 22.12 -8.23 -3.66
N ILE A 31 20.94 -7.72 -4.05
CA ILE A 31 19.64 -8.37 -3.78
C ILE A 31 19.60 -9.76 -4.39
N GLN A 32 20.04 -9.92 -5.65
CA GLN A 32 20.11 -11.22 -6.32
C GLN A 32 20.99 -12.18 -5.56
N SER A 33 22.19 -11.75 -5.14
CA SER A 33 23.17 -12.63 -4.46
C SER A 33 22.64 -13.20 -3.15
N LEU A 34 21.75 -12.49 -2.45
CA LEU A 34 21.12 -12.94 -1.21
C LEU A 34 20.13 -14.08 -1.40
N ARG A 35 19.54 -14.22 -2.58
CA ARG A 35 18.57 -15.27 -2.93
C ARG A 35 18.67 -15.67 -4.41
N ALA A 36 19.88 -16.05 -4.85
CA ALA A 36 20.15 -16.45 -6.21
C ALA A 36 19.34 -17.71 -6.67
N ASP A 37 18.81 -18.47 -5.70
CA ASP A 37 17.91 -19.59 -5.94
C ASP A 37 16.48 -19.16 -6.34
N LYS A 38 16.09 -17.92 -6.09
CA LYS A 38 14.73 -17.39 -6.29
C LYS A 38 14.67 -16.11 -7.09
N ILE A 39 15.74 -15.31 -7.08
CA ILE A 39 15.76 -14.00 -7.71
C ILE A 39 16.74 -14.01 -8.87
N SER A 40 16.22 -13.82 -10.08
CA SER A 40 17.05 -13.61 -11.28
C SER A 40 17.15 -12.12 -11.62
N LEU A 41 18.24 -11.73 -12.27
CA LEU A 41 18.49 -10.35 -12.69
C LEU A 41 18.83 -10.32 -14.18
N ARG A 42 18.13 -9.47 -14.91
CA ARG A 42 18.44 -9.10 -16.29
C ARG A 42 18.76 -7.60 -16.36
N LEU A 43 19.76 -7.25 -17.17
CA LEU A 43 20.22 -5.86 -17.34
C LEU A 43 19.95 -5.32 -18.74
N ASP A 44 19.09 -5.99 -19.49
CA ASP A 44 18.76 -5.70 -20.90
C ASP A 44 17.37 -5.05 -21.06
N GLY A 45 16.81 -4.53 -20.00
CA GLY A 45 15.54 -3.80 -20.01
C GLY A 45 15.57 -2.60 -20.95
N GLN A 46 14.41 -2.27 -21.54
CA GLN A 46 14.28 -1.20 -22.55
C GLN A 46 13.24 -0.15 -22.14
N ASP A 47 13.14 0.14 -20.84
CA ASP A 47 12.24 1.22 -20.38
C ASP A 47 12.78 2.59 -20.77
N ALA A 48 11.87 3.52 -21.05
CA ALA A 48 12.23 4.89 -21.40
C ALA A 48 12.84 5.64 -20.21
N ARG A 49 12.41 5.33 -18.97
CA ARG A 49 13.00 5.89 -17.76
C ARG A 49 14.22 5.07 -17.35
N LYS A 50 15.40 5.71 -17.38
CA LYS A 50 16.68 5.13 -16.96
C LYS A 50 17.34 6.01 -15.92
N PRO A 51 17.81 5.43 -14.80
CA PRO A 51 17.70 4.02 -14.44
C PRO A 51 16.31 3.63 -13.92
N SER A 52 15.90 2.42 -14.23
CA SER A 52 14.71 1.81 -13.66
C SER A 52 14.84 0.30 -13.61
N PHE A 53 14.02 -0.36 -12.80
CA PHE A 53 13.87 -1.81 -12.83
C PHE A 53 12.43 -2.22 -12.55
N SER A 54 12.02 -3.34 -13.12
CA SER A 54 10.72 -3.96 -12.86
C SER A 54 10.89 -5.25 -12.07
N LEU A 55 9.87 -5.55 -11.25
CA LEU A 55 9.71 -6.82 -10.56
C LEU A 55 8.67 -7.65 -11.32
N GLN A 56 9.07 -8.83 -11.79
CA GLN A 56 8.23 -9.68 -12.63
C GLN A 56 8.13 -11.07 -12.03
N ARG A 57 6.94 -11.47 -11.62
CA ARG A 57 6.71 -12.85 -11.20
C ARG A 57 6.71 -13.75 -12.44
N LEU A 58 7.42 -14.88 -12.39
CA LEU A 58 7.47 -15.80 -13.51
C LEU A 58 6.07 -16.34 -13.84
N GLY A 59 5.69 -16.25 -15.13
CA GLY A 59 4.38 -16.69 -15.59
C GLY A 59 3.21 -15.76 -15.26
N SER A 60 3.49 -14.53 -14.86
CA SER A 60 2.48 -13.49 -14.59
C SER A 60 2.84 -12.20 -15.30
N ASP A 61 1.81 -11.46 -15.77
CA ASP A 61 1.97 -10.12 -16.35
C ASP A 61 2.05 -9.02 -15.28
N THR A 62 2.47 -9.37 -14.06
CA THR A 62 2.66 -8.40 -12.97
C THR A 62 3.62 -7.30 -13.40
N SER A 63 3.22 -6.06 -13.24
CA SER A 63 4.03 -4.90 -13.64
C SER A 63 4.16 -3.90 -12.49
N LEU A 64 5.20 -4.07 -11.68
CA LEU A 64 5.65 -3.09 -10.71
C LEU A 64 7.06 -2.62 -11.11
N ARG A 65 7.22 -1.32 -11.28
CA ARG A 65 8.48 -0.69 -11.69
C ARG A 65 8.90 0.37 -10.70
N PHE A 66 10.20 0.43 -10.44
CA PHE A 66 10.85 1.54 -9.74
C PHE A 66 11.76 2.28 -10.73
N ALA A 67 11.51 3.55 -10.92
CA ALA A 67 12.34 4.47 -11.69
C ALA A 67 13.10 5.37 -10.71
N GLY A 68 14.42 5.27 -10.71
CA GLY A 68 15.30 5.77 -9.65
C GLY A 68 15.51 4.74 -8.54
N LEU A 69 16.34 5.10 -7.54
CA LEU A 69 16.70 4.23 -6.43
C LEU A 69 15.69 4.36 -5.28
N PRO A 70 14.94 3.30 -4.91
CA PRO A 70 13.98 3.33 -3.81
C PRO A 70 14.70 3.12 -2.46
N LEU A 71 15.47 4.12 -2.06
CA LEU A 71 16.24 4.14 -0.80
C LEU A 71 15.61 5.14 0.19
N GLY A 72 16.34 5.51 1.23
CA GLY A 72 15.81 6.42 2.25
C GLY A 72 14.52 5.88 2.87
N HIS A 73 13.47 6.69 2.92
CA HIS A 73 12.17 6.27 3.47
C HIS A 73 11.48 5.18 2.63
N GLU A 74 11.85 5.02 1.34
CA GLU A 74 11.28 4.00 0.46
C GLU A 74 11.98 2.64 0.51
N PHE A 75 13.04 2.50 1.31
CA PHE A 75 13.72 1.21 1.43
C PHE A 75 12.79 0.10 1.95
N THR A 76 11.92 0.42 2.89
CA THR A 76 10.90 -0.54 3.38
C THR A 76 9.92 -0.92 2.27
N SER A 77 9.52 0.03 1.43
CA SER A 77 8.62 -0.23 0.29
C SER A 77 9.27 -1.17 -0.72
N LEU A 78 10.57 -1.00 -1.01
CA LEU A 78 11.33 -1.94 -1.84
C LEU A 78 11.34 -3.34 -1.23
N VAL A 79 11.67 -3.48 0.06
CA VAL A 79 11.72 -4.79 0.75
C VAL A 79 10.36 -5.47 0.69
N LEU A 80 9.28 -4.76 0.96
CA LEU A 80 7.92 -5.30 0.88
C LEU A 80 7.54 -5.73 -0.56
N ALA A 81 7.89 -4.92 -1.55
CA ALA A 81 7.65 -5.25 -2.96
C ALA A 81 8.37 -6.54 -3.37
N LEU A 82 9.63 -6.73 -2.96
CA LEU A 82 10.39 -7.97 -3.19
C LEU A 82 9.73 -9.18 -2.50
N LEU A 83 9.31 -9.02 -1.24
CA LEU A 83 8.65 -10.07 -0.47
C LEU A 83 7.32 -10.48 -1.10
N TRP A 84 6.47 -9.53 -1.44
CA TRP A 84 5.14 -9.80 -2.03
C TRP A 84 5.27 -10.39 -3.44
N THR A 85 6.19 -9.88 -4.26
CA THR A 85 6.48 -10.47 -5.57
C THR A 85 6.98 -11.90 -5.41
N GLY A 86 7.80 -12.17 -4.41
CA GLY A 86 8.32 -13.49 -4.05
C GLY A 86 7.34 -14.38 -3.28
N GLY A 87 6.05 -14.04 -3.21
CA GLY A 87 5.00 -14.89 -2.68
C GLY A 87 4.78 -14.82 -1.16
N HIS A 88 5.45 -13.89 -0.46
CA HIS A 88 5.13 -13.64 0.95
C HIS A 88 3.79 -12.91 1.07
N PRO A 89 2.84 -13.37 1.90
CA PRO A 89 1.53 -12.74 2.02
C PRO A 89 1.64 -11.35 2.65
N PRO A 90 0.92 -10.36 2.13
CA PRO A 90 0.83 -9.04 2.76
C PRO A 90 0.02 -9.10 4.05
N LYS A 91 0.29 -8.18 4.97
CA LYS A 91 -0.47 -8.02 6.22
C LYS A 91 -1.62 -7.04 6.01
N VAL A 92 -2.59 -7.44 5.20
CA VAL A 92 -3.84 -6.70 4.97
C VAL A 92 -5.00 -7.69 5.03
N GLU A 93 -6.19 -7.18 5.27
CA GLU A 93 -7.40 -7.98 5.32
C GLU A 93 -7.66 -8.69 3.98
N GLN A 94 -8.18 -9.92 4.03
CA GLN A 94 -8.42 -10.70 2.82
C GLN A 94 -9.43 -10.03 1.87
N ASP A 95 -10.41 -9.33 2.43
CA ASP A 95 -11.42 -8.59 1.65
C ASP A 95 -10.78 -7.51 0.77
N VAL A 96 -9.72 -6.83 1.24
CA VAL A 96 -8.96 -5.85 0.46
C VAL A 96 -8.26 -6.53 -0.71
N ILE A 97 -7.63 -7.68 -0.48
CA ILE A 97 -6.99 -8.46 -1.56
C ILE A 97 -8.00 -8.94 -2.58
N ASP A 98 -9.17 -9.40 -2.13
CA ASP A 98 -10.23 -9.88 -3.02
C ASP A 98 -10.84 -8.72 -3.83
N GLN A 99 -10.95 -7.53 -3.23
CA GLN A 99 -11.37 -6.32 -3.93
C GLN A 99 -10.34 -5.91 -5.00
N ILE A 100 -9.04 -5.89 -4.67
CA ILE A 100 -7.96 -5.63 -5.64
C ILE A 100 -8.05 -6.60 -6.83
N LYS A 101 -8.17 -7.90 -6.56
CA LYS A 101 -8.27 -8.93 -7.60
C LYS A 101 -9.54 -8.81 -8.44
N GLY A 102 -10.61 -8.30 -7.84
CA GLY A 102 -11.91 -8.12 -8.50
C GLY A 102 -12.01 -6.86 -9.37
N LEU A 103 -11.03 -5.96 -9.32
CA LEU A 103 -11.02 -4.78 -10.18
C LEU A 103 -10.86 -5.18 -11.64
N ASP A 104 -11.75 -4.64 -12.48
CA ASP A 104 -11.75 -4.84 -13.92
C ASP A 104 -11.56 -3.51 -14.64
N GLY A 105 -10.51 -3.43 -15.47
CA GLY A 105 -10.10 -2.22 -16.18
C GLY A 105 -8.59 -2.13 -16.31
N ASP A 106 -8.11 -1.23 -17.13
CA ASP A 106 -6.68 -0.97 -17.29
C ASP A 106 -6.29 0.22 -16.41
N PHE A 107 -5.56 -0.07 -15.32
CA PHE A 107 -5.09 0.92 -14.38
C PHE A 107 -3.58 1.07 -14.49
N ASN A 108 -3.12 2.19 -15.03
CA ASN A 108 -1.71 2.52 -15.10
C ASN A 108 -1.41 3.66 -14.13
N PHE A 109 -0.88 3.31 -12.95
CA PHE A 109 -0.50 4.25 -11.92
C PHE A 109 0.95 4.69 -12.06
N GLU A 110 1.18 5.98 -11.91
CA GLU A 110 2.49 6.59 -11.74
C GLU A 110 2.48 7.36 -10.42
N VAL A 111 3.39 7.02 -9.51
CA VAL A 111 3.52 7.70 -8.22
C VAL A 111 4.88 8.35 -8.12
N TYR A 112 4.89 9.70 -8.02
CA TYR A 112 6.10 10.48 -7.77
C TYR A 112 6.34 10.56 -6.29
N MET A 113 7.56 10.24 -5.88
CA MET A 113 8.00 10.23 -4.49
C MET A 113 9.34 10.91 -4.33
N SER A 114 9.75 11.16 -3.10
CA SER A 114 11.09 11.61 -2.71
C SER A 114 11.63 10.74 -1.60
N LEU A 115 12.95 10.51 -1.60
CA LEU A 115 13.63 9.68 -0.61
C LEU A 115 13.50 10.21 0.84
N SER A 116 13.19 11.49 1.01
CA SER A 116 12.98 12.14 2.31
C SER A 116 11.49 12.34 2.68
N CYS A 117 10.56 11.87 1.85
CA CYS A 117 9.13 12.04 2.06
C CYS A 117 8.59 11.00 3.04
N HIS A 118 8.02 11.44 4.18
CA HIS A 118 7.48 10.53 5.20
C HIS A 118 6.12 9.92 4.84
N ASN A 119 5.35 10.58 3.99
CA ASN A 119 4.01 10.13 3.59
C ASN A 119 4.01 9.30 2.30
N CYS A 120 5.13 9.27 1.57
CA CYS A 120 5.23 8.56 0.31
C CYS A 120 5.14 7.03 0.47
N PRO A 121 5.76 6.40 1.50
CA PRO A 121 5.73 4.96 1.65
C PRO A 121 4.34 4.34 1.70
N ASP A 122 3.37 4.99 2.33
CA ASP A 122 2.00 4.45 2.42
C ASP A 122 1.37 4.31 1.03
N VAL A 123 1.53 5.31 0.18
CA VAL A 123 0.99 5.32 -1.19
C VAL A 123 1.75 4.35 -2.10
N VAL A 124 3.09 4.35 -2.00
CA VAL A 124 3.95 3.44 -2.77
C VAL A 124 3.65 1.99 -2.44
N GLN A 125 3.50 1.66 -1.15
CA GLN A 125 3.17 0.30 -0.72
C GLN A 125 1.76 -0.11 -1.15
N ALA A 126 0.77 0.77 -1.03
CA ALA A 126 -0.59 0.51 -1.49
C ALA A 126 -0.64 0.19 -2.99
N LEU A 127 -0.04 1.03 -3.83
CA LEU A 127 -0.02 0.84 -5.28
C LEU A 127 0.83 -0.38 -5.71
N SER A 128 1.92 -0.66 -4.98
CA SER A 128 2.75 -1.86 -5.20
C SER A 128 1.96 -3.14 -4.89
N LEU A 129 1.24 -3.15 -3.76
CA LEU A 129 0.36 -4.25 -3.37
C LEU A 129 -0.70 -4.52 -4.44
N MET A 130 -1.31 -3.46 -4.96
CA MET A 130 -2.34 -3.57 -6.00
C MET A 130 -1.77 -4.16 -7.29
N ALA A 131 -0.63 -3.67 -7.77
CA ALA A 131 0.02 -4.15 -8.99
C ALA A 131 0.45 -5.63 -8.89
N ILE A 132 0.91 -6.07 -7.71
CA ILE A 132 1.34 -7.46 -7.49
C ILE A 132 0.15 -8.42 -7.44
N ASN A 133 -1.04 -7.97 -7.01
CA ASN A 133 -2.22 -8.80 -6.84
C ASN A 133 -3.21 -8.76 -8.01
N ASN A 134 -3.06 -7.80 -8.94
CA ASN A 134 -3.93 -7.73 -10.12
C ASN A 134 -3.10 -7.33 -11.36
N PRO A 135 -3.00 -8.19 -12.39
CA PRO A 135 -2.20 -7.93 -13.59
C PRO A 135 -2.76 -6.78 -14.46
N LYS A 136 -4.01 -6.35 -14.26
CA LYS A 136 -4.61 -5.19 -14.91
C LYS A 136 -4.15 -3.86 -14.29
N ILE A 137 -3.45 -3.92 -13.18
CA ILE A 137 -2.90 -2.76 -12.47
C ILE A 137 -1.39 -2.72 -12.71
N LYS A 138 -0.94 -1.66 -13.36
CA LYS A 138 0.48 -1.35 -13.55
C LYS A 138 0.86 -0.21 -12.65
N THR A 139 1.99 -0.32 -11.96
CA THR A 139 2.48 0.76 -11.09
C THR A 139 3.93 1.08 -11.40
N THR A 140 4.20 2.36 -11.65
CA THR A 140 5.55 2.89 -11.72
C THR A 140 5.78 3.87 -10.58
N VAL A 141 6.73 3.54 -9.71
CA VAL A 141 7.21 4.39 -8.62
C VAL A 141 8.36 5.22 -9.15
N ILE A 142 8.28 6.55 -9.09
CA ILE A 142 9.22 7.47 -9.73
C ILE A 142 9.87 8.33 -8.65
N GLU A 143 11.19 8.23 -8.52
CA GLU A 143 11.98 9.09 -7.66
C GLU A 143 12.16 10.46 -8.34
N GLY A 144 11.49 11.49 -7.81
CA GLY A 144 11.41 12.79 -8.46
C GLY A 144 12.75 13.51 -8.62
N GLY A 145 13.72 13.26 -7.74
CA GLY A 145 15.06 13.83 -7.86
C GLY A 145 15.85 13.29 -9.05
N ALA A 146 15.70 12.01 -9.37
CA ALA A 146 16.31 11.40 -10.55
C ALA A 146 15.63 11.81 -11.86
N PHE A 147 14.34 12.18 -11.80
CA PHE A 147 13.53 12.55 -12.97
C PHE A 147 13.02 13.99 -12.89
N GLN A 148 13.89 14.93 -12.49
CA GLN A 148 13.54 16.33 -12.26
C GLN A 148 12.93 17.02 -13.49
N LYS A 149 13.36 16.66 -14.70
CA LYS A 149 12.79 17.18 -15.93
C LYS A 149 11.30 16.83 -16.05
N GLU A 150 10.95 15.58 -15.81
CA GLU A 150 9.57 15.09 -15.86
C GLU A 150 8.70 15.71 -14.74
N VAL A 151 9.27 15.89 -13.54
CA VAL A 151 8.62 16.58 -12.42
C VAL A 151 8.25 18.02 -12.81
N ASN A 152 9.18 18.75 -13.46
CA ASN A 152 8.95 20.12 -13.90
C ASN A 152 7.93 20.20 -15.05
N GLU A 153 8.01 19.30 -16.04
CA GLU A 153 7.07 19.26 -17.18
C GLU A 153 5.63 18.94 -16.73
N ARG A 154 5.47 18.17 -15.66
CA ARG A 154 4.17 17.83 -15.07
C ARG A 154 3.72 18.77 -13.97
N GLU A 155 4.48 19.82 -13.69
CA GLU A 155 4.19 20.80 -12.64
C GLU A 155 3.93 20.17 -11.26
N ILE A 156 4.72 19.14 -10.89
CA ILE A 156 4.56 18.44 -9.62
C ILE A 156 5.19 19.27 -8.50
N MET A 157 4.35 19.87 -7.67
CA MET A 157 4.77 20.79 -6.60
C MET A 157 4.96 20.09 -5.25
N ALA A 158 4.40 18.91 -5.06
CA ALA A 158 4.45 18.16 -3.80
C ALA A 158 4.36 16.65 -4.06
N VAL A 159 4.94 15.87 -3.14
CA VAL A 159 4.90 14.40 -3.18
C VAL A 159 4.31 13.85 -1.87
N PRO A 160 3.65 12.67 -1.90
CA PRO A 160 3.39 11.86 -3.08
C PRO A 160 2.38 12.49 -4.03
N MET A 161 2.62 12.36 -5.33
CA MET A 161 1.69 12.74 -6.40
C MET A 161 1.40 11.51 -7.24
N VAL A 162 0.12 11.21 -7.43
CA VAL A 162 -0.33 10.02 -8.16
C VAL A 162 -1.07 10.43 -9.42
N PHE A 163 -0.68 9.80 -10.52
CA PHE A 163 -1.41 9.84 -11.79
C PHE A 163 -2.02 8.48 -12.08
N LEU A 164 -3.20 8.47 -12.65
CA LEU A 164 -3.86 7.28 -13.18
C LEU A 164 -4.16 7.51 -14.66
N ASN A 165 -3.65 6.62 -15.51
CA ASN A 165 -3.81 6.71 -16.97
C ASN A 165 -3.43 8.09 -17.52
N GLY A 166 -2.34 8.69 -16.99
CA GLY A 166 -1.81 9.99 -17.40
C GLY A 166 -2.51 11.21 -16.81
N THR A 167 -3.60 11.06 -16.06
CA THR A 167 -4.31 12.17 -15.41
C THR A 167 -4.06 12.19 -13.90
N VAL A 168 -4.09 13.38 -13.28
CA VAL A 168 -3.92 13.51 -11.83
C VAL A 168 -5.02 12.73 -11.11
N PHE A 169 -4.61 11.78 -10.29
CA PHE A 169 -5.50 10.97 -9.46
C PHE A 169 -5.64 11.53 -8.04
N GLY A 170 -4.53 11.98 -7.49
CA GLY A 170 -4.50 12.57 -6.16
C GLY A 170 -3.10 12.88 -5.67
N SER A 171 -3.02 13.59 -4.55
CA SER A 171 -1.77 13.94 -3.90
C SER A 171 -1.89 13.76 -2.39
N GLY A 172 -0.74 13.65 -1.72
CA GLY A 172 -0.67 13.41 -0.28
C GLY A 172 -0.85 11.92 0.08
N ARG A 173 -0.87 11.66 1.37
CA ARG A 173 -1.02 10.32 1.92
C ARG A 173 -2.36 9.70 1.50
N MET A 174 -2.32 8.48 1.01
CA MET A 174 -3.52 7.68 0.69
C MET A 174 -3.26 6.22 1.08
N LEU A 175 -4.19 5.61 1.77
CA LEU A 175 -4.18 4.18 2.08
C LEU A 175 -4.83 3.38 0.94
N VAL A 176 -4.61 2.07 0.92
CA VAL A 176 -5.12 1.20 -0.14
C VAL A 176 -6.65 1.26 -0.26
N GLU A 177 -7.35 1.36 0.87
CA GLU A 177 -8.82 1.45 0.93
C GLU A 177 -9.32 2.75 0.30
N GLU A 178 -8.62 3.87 0.50
CA GLU A 178 -8.96 5.16 -0.09
C GLU A 178 -8.74 5.17 -1.61
N ILE A 179 -7.68 4.52 -2.08
CA ILE A 179 -7.42 4.34 -3.52
C ILE A 179 -8.50 3.46 -4.14
N LEU A 180 -8.82 2.32 -3.51
CA LEU A 180 -9.87 1.41 -3.96
C LEU A 180 -11.23 2.09 -4.03
N ALA A 181 -11.60 2.87 -3.00
CA ALA A 181 -12.86 3.60 -2.98
C ALA A 181 -13.02 4.59 -4.15
N LYS A 182 -11.91 5.14 -4.65
CA LYS A 182 -11.93 6.06 -5.81
C LYS A 182 -12.05 5.35 -7.16
N ILE A 183 -11.54 4.13 -7.30
CA ILE A 183 -11.49 3.43 -8.60
C ILE A 183 -12.53 2.32 -8.74
N ASP A 184 -12.95 1.70 -7.65
CA ASP A 184 -13.98 0.65 -7.65
C ASP A 184 -15.39 1.27 -7.54
N THR A 185 -15.86 1.83 -8.64
CA THR A 185 -17.21 2.41 -8.71
C THR A 185 -18.31 1.35 -8.51
N GLY A 186 -17.98 0.06 -8.61
CA GLY A 186 -18.91 -1.05 -8.35
C GLY A 186 -18.91 -1.55 -6.90
N ALA A 187 -17.89 -1.21 -6.09
CA ALA A 187 -17.78 -1.67 -4.71
C ALA A 187 -18.96 -1.22 -3.87
N ALA A 188 -19.34 0.05 -3.96
CA ALA A 188 -20.49 0.59 -3.22
C ALA A 188 -21.81 -0.16 -3.51
N VAL A 189 -22.02 -0.60 -4.75
CA VAL A 189 -23.20 -1.37 -5.14
C VAL A 189 -23.11 -2.79 -4.60
N LYS A 190 -21.93 -3.43 -4.68
CA LYS A 190 -21.70 -4.77 -4.14
C LYS A 190 -21.80 -4.79 -2.61
N ASP A 191 -21.26 -3.79 -1.95
CA ASP A 191 -21.32 -3.66 -0.49
C ASP A 191 -22.74 -3.34 -0.01
N ALA A 192 -23.47 -2.47 -0.71
CA ALA A 192 -24.88 -2.23 -0.44
C ALA A 192 -25.71 -3.52 -0.62
N ALA A 193 -25.42 -4.34 -1.64
CA ALA A 193 -26.08 -5.63 -1.85
C ALA A 193 -25.73 -6.64 -0.74
N LYS A 194 -24.47 -6.70 -0.28
CA LYS A 194 -24.05 -7.52 0.86
C LYS A 194 -24.70 -7.06 2.16
N LEU A 195 -24.76 -5.75 2.38
CA LEU A 195 -25.41 -5.17 3.57
C LEU A 195 -26.91 -5.41 3.58
N SER A 196 -27.58 -5.35 2.43
CA SER A 196 -29.02 -5.63 2.32
C SER A 196 -29.39 -7.09 2.57
N GLN A 197 -28.44 -8.01 2.48
CA GLN A 197 -28.63 -9.44 2.82
C GLN A 197 -28.37 -9.74 4.30
N LYS A 198 -27.77 -8.81 5.04
CA LYS A 198 -27.58 -8.97 6.49
C LYS A 198 -28.91 -8.72 7.19
N GLU A 199 -29.23 -9.59 8.11
CA GLU A 199 -30.35 -9.33 9.01
C GLU A 199 -30.13 -8.03 9.80
N ALA A 200 -31.16 -7.21 9.97
CA ALA A 200 -31.08 -5.95 10.67
C ALA A 200 -30.60 -6.12 12.14
N PHE A 201 -29.72 -5.28 12.61
CA PHE A 201 -29.36 -5.24 14.02
C PHE A 201 -30.48 -4.60 14.84
N ASP A 202 -30.69 -5.10 16.07
CA ASP A 202 -31.60 -4.45 17.02
C ASP A 202 -31.03 -3.14 17.55
N VAL A 203 -29.69 -3.09 17.67
CA VAL A 203 -28.92 -1.88 18.04
C VAL A 203 -27.74 -1.74 17.07
N LEU A 204 -27.70 -0.61 16.37
CA LEU A 204 -26.54 -0.21 15.55
C LEU A 204 -25.86 0.99 16.20
N ILE A 205 -24.61 0.82 16.59
CA ILE A 205 -23.78 1.84 17.20
C ILE A 205 -22.90 2.47 16.13
N VAL A 206 -22.96 3.80 16.02
CA VAL A 206 -22.11 4.55 15.10
C VAL A 206 -20.99 5.22 15.89
N GLY A 207 -19.76 4.73 15.68
CA GLY A 207 -18.55 5.18 16.36
C GLY A 207 -17.85 4.06 17.11
N GLY A 208 -16.53 3.91 16.89
CA GLY A 208 -15.67 2.88 17.49
C GLY A 208 -14.80 3.37 18.64
N GLY A 209 -15.06 4.57 19.19
CA GLY A 209 -14.37 5.08 20.37
C GLY A 209 -14.84 4.41 21.67
N PRO A 210 -14.31 4.81 22.85
CA PRO A 210 -14.63 4.17 24.15
C PRO A 210 -16.12 4.12 24.45
N ALA A 211 -16.87 5.14 24.10
CA ALA A 211 -18.32 5.18 24.29
C ALA A 211 -19.05 4.15 23.44
N GLY A 212 -18.67 4.03 22.16
CA GLY A 212 -19.23 3.01 21.26
C GLY A 212 -18.86 1.59 21.67
N ALA A 213 -17.62 1.36 22.06
CA ALA A 213 -17.18 0.09 22.60
C ALA A 213 -17.95 -0.31 23.86
N ALA A 214 -18.08 0.60 24.81
CA ALA A 214 -18.87 0.35 26.03
C ALA A 214 -20.35 0.04 25.70
N ALA A 215 -20.98 0.83 24.84
CA ALA A 215 -22.37 0.58 24.41
C ALA A 215 -22.52 -0.80 23.76
N GLY A 216 -21.56 -1.19 22.90
CA GLY A 216 -21.54 -2.50 22.23
C GLY A 216 -21.42 -3.67 23.22
N VAL A 217 -20.47 -3.58 24.13
CA VAL A 217 -20.27 -4.60 25.18
C VAL A 217 -21.52 -4.76 26.03
N TYR A 218 -22.13 -3.67 26.49
CA TYR A 218 -23.33 -3.76 27.35
C TYR A 218 -24.56 -4.25 26.58
N ALA A 219 -24.76 -3.86 25.35
CA ALA A 219 -25.85 -4.34 24.52
C ALA A 219 -25.70 -5.85 24.22
N ALA A 220 -24.52 -6.28 23.82
CA ALA A 220 -24.24 -7.68 23.52
C ALA A 220 -24.35 -8.57 24.74
N ARG A 221 -23.91 -8.11 25.93
CA ARG A 221 -24.09 -8.86 27.22
C ARG A 221 -25.55 -9.07 27.59
N LYS A 222 -26.47 -8.27 27.10
CA LYS A 222 -27.93 -8.45 27.27
C LYS A 222 -28.56 -9.35 26.21
N GLY A 223 -27.77 -9.93 25.32
CA GLY A 223 -28.24 -10.76 24.24
C GLY A 223 -28.87 -9.97 23.07
N ILE A 224 -28.72 -8.66 23.04
CA ILE A 224 -29.23 -7.81 21.98
C ILE A 224 -28.33 -7.98 20.76
N ARG A 225 -28.88 -8.24 19.58
CA ARG A 225 -28.11 -8.32 18.34
C ARG A 225 -27.59 -6.94 17.97
N THR A 226 -26.28 -6.74 18.22
CA THR A 226 -25.65 -5.42 18.16
C THR A 226 -24.59 -5.39 17.06
N GLY A 227 -24.62 -4.32 16.27
CA GLY A 227 -23.56 -3.98 15.31
C GLY A 227 -22.85 -2.70 15.71
N ILE A 228 -21.58 -2.58 15.36
CA ILE A 228 -20.81 -1.34 15.49
C ILE A 228 -20.31 -0.95 14.10
N VAL A 229 -20.54 0.30 13.71
CA VAL A 229 -19.99 0.91 12.49
C VAL A 229 -19.03 2.01 12.90
N ALA A 230 -17.80 1.90 12.48
CA ALA A 230 -16.76 2.87 12.79
C ALA A 230 -15.76 2.98 11.64
N GLU A 231 -15.21 4.14 11.42
CA GLU A 231 -14.11 4.35 10.49
C GLU A 231 -12.85 3.61 10.96
N ARG A 232 -12.58 3.67 12.29
CA ARG A 232 -11.55 2.88 12.96
C ARG A 232 -11.94 2.56 14.41
N PHE A 233 -11.58 1.39 14.91
CA PHE A 233 -11.74 1.07 16.33
C PHE A 233 -10.75 1.87 17.17
N GLY A 234 -11.19 2.27 18.38
CA GLY A 234 -10.48 3.21 19.23
C GLY A 234 -10.78 4.68 18.91
N GLY A 235 -11.22 5.01 17.69
CA GLY A 235 -11.56 6.38 17.29
C GLY A 235 -10.42 7.36 17.55
N GLN A 236 -10.75 8.57 18.01
CA GLN A 236 -9.77 9.61 18.35
C GLN A 236 -8.88 9.24 19.55
N THR A 237 -9.24 8.25 20.34
CA THR A 237 -8.40 7.76 21.44
C THR A 237 -7.04 7.32 20.94
N ASN A 238 -6.96 6.72 19.75
CA ASN A 238 -5.68 6.31 19.15
C ASN A 238 -4.69 7.46 18.92
N ASP A 239 -5.18 8.69 18.85
CA ASP A 239 -4.37 9.89 18.61
C ASP A 239 -3.99 10.60 19.92
N THR A 240 -4.39 10.05 21.08
CA THR A 240 -4.14 10.64 22.39
C THR A 240 -2.79 10.14 22.92
N LEU A 241 -1.87 11.07 23.23
CA LEU A 241 -0.52 10.76 23.70
C LEU A 241 -0.48 10.28 25.15
N GLY A 242 -1.41 10.71 25.98
CA GLY A 242 -1.48 10.30 27.39
C GLY A 242 -2.91 10.37 27.91
N ILE A 243 -3.30 9.36 28.71
CA ILE A 243 -4.60 9.26 29.37
C ILE A 243 -4.35 9.03 30.85
N GLU A 244 -4.71 10.01 31.68
CA GLU A 244 -4.48 10.00 33.15
C GLU A 244 -5.80 10.08 33.93
N ASN A 245 -6.91 10.34 33.27
CA ASN A 245 -8.19 10.65 33.89
C ASN A 245 -9.27 9.56 33.66
N TYR A 246 -8.89 8.39 33.19
CA TYR A 246 -9.83 7.29 33.03
C TYR A 246 -9.96 6.47 34.32
N PRO A 247 -11.19 6.22 34.84
CA PRO A 247 -11.38 5.44 36.06
C PRO A 247 -10.72 4.08 35.98
N SER A 248 -10.00 3.72 37.05
CA SER A 248 -9.28 2.44 37.21
C SER A 248 -8.05 2.25 36.31
N VAL A 249 -7.66 3.23 35.51
CA VAL A 249 -6.42 3.23 34.74
C VAL A 249 -5.55 4.39 35.23
N LEU A 250 -4.40 4.08 35.84
CA LEU A 250 -3.54 5.10 36.44
C LEU A 250 -2.89 5.99 35.39
N GLU A 251 -2.32 5.36 34.36
CA GLU A 251 -1.65 6.03 33.25
C GLU A 251 -1.61 5.08 32.04
N THR A 252 -1.93 5.59 30.83
CA THR A 252 -1.81 4.85 29.58
C THR A 252 -1.71 5.81 28.41
N ASP A 253 -1.37 5.30 27.24
CA ASP A 253 -1.52 6.01 25.96
C ASP A 253 -2.78 5.54 25.21
N GLY A 254 -3.20 6.34 24.24
CA GLY A 254 -4.42 6.07 23.49
C GLY A 254 -4.40 4.73 22.76
N PRO A 255 -3.34 4.39 22.01
CA PRO A 255 -3.24 3.09 21.33
C PRO A 255 -3.32 1.89 22.26
N LYS A 256 -2.65 1.94 23.42
CA LYS A 256 -2.74 0.86 24.42
C LYS A 256 -4.14 0.75 25.03
N PHE A 257 -4.75 1.91 25.31
CA PHE A 257 -6.10 1.94 25.86
C PHE A 257 -7.14 1.42 24.85
N ALA A 258 -6.98 1.72 23.58
CA ALA A 258 -7.88 1.25 22.53
C ALA A 258 -7.72 -0.25 22.22
N ALA A 259 -6.54 -0.83 22.52
CA ALA A 259 -6.25 -2.25 22.31
C ALA A 259 -6.66 -3.14 23.49
N ALA A 260 -6.90 -2.58 24.66
CA ALA A 260 -7.27 -3.30 25.91
C ALA A 260 -8.76 -3.63 25.96
#